data_89cfb152e5801de841c19f697c71b25d
#
_entry.id   89cfb152e5801de841c19f697c71b25d
#
_cell.length_a   1.000
_cell.length_b   1.000
_cell.length_c   1.000
_cell.angle_alpha   90.00
_cell.angle_beta   90.00
_cell.angle_gamma   90.00
#
_symmetry.space_group_name_H-M   'P 1'
#
loop_
_entity.id
_entity.type
_entity.pdbx_description
1 polymer ?
#
loop_
_entity_poly.entity_id
_entity_poly.type
_entity_poly.pdbx_seq_one_letter_code
_entity_poly.pdbx_strand_id
1 'polypeptide(L)'
;EHYKEAKGSDLTANESQTFDKMKQDIQNKPVSSGNILENFPNNKLTLVSVKEDGKWYLSGYMTVAEQFLGTDSAQPNYSANFTDVKGASSPEEAVSGMVDALRNGASIGSEDVYRYLDLPERRVAAVYGGGSSSSEYSASDMDGSGVQVTWGLSSTKVSGGAIVNLGTTSITTDEYKVEFNGGSLTVSYPDTDTRTFRTTTKTMTTNYTEGLVNPERLGVFTVEDASGWHVSFVRTIGNLNLLAASDDAVNQAVDGLWSATGAYGADVSKDEIRDLALNNRSEE
;
A
#
# COMPACT_ATOMS: atom_id res chain seq x y z
N GLU A 1 -22.51 16.89 -19.52
CA GLU A 1 -23.00 16.08 -20.65
C GLU A 1 -22.20 14.81 -20.82
N HIS A 2 -20.86 14.86 -20.91
CA HIS A 2 -20.00 13.68 -21.08
C HIS A 2 -20.14 12.62 -19.97
N TYR A 3 -20.43 13.03 -18.72
CA TYR A 3 -20.63 12.07 -17.63
C TYR A 3 -21.97 11.33 -17.77
N LYS A 4 -23.02 12.01 -18.23
CA LYS A 4 -24.31 11.36 -18.56
C LYS A 4 -24.17 10.35 -19.70
N GLU A 5 -23.40 10.68 -20.72
CA GLU A 5 -23.10 9.78 -21.84
C GLU A 5 -22.33 8.54 -21.36
N ALA A 6 -21.32 8.70 -20.49
CA ALA A 6 -20.52 7.61 -19.94
C ALA A 6 -21.34 6.68 -19.02
N LYS A 7 -22.27 7.25 -18.24
CA LYS A 7 -23.13 6.48 -17.32
C LYS A 7 -24.30 5.79 -18.01
N GLY A 8 -24.72 6.29 -19.18
CA GLY A 8 -25.88 5.75 -19.90
C GLY A 8 -27.23 5.93 -19.21
N SER A 9 -27.29 6.74 -18.15
CA SER A 9 -28.50 7.02 -17.37
C SER A 9 -28.51 8.47 -16.88
N ASP A 10 -29.70 8.99 -16.51
CA ASP A 10 -29.79 10.31 -15.89
C ASP A 10 -29.15 10.31 -14.50
N LEU A 11 -28.61 11.47 -14.11
CA LEU A 11 -28.03 11.69 -12.79
C LEU A 11 -29.12 11.57 -11.72
N THR A 12 -28.80 10.92 -10.61
CA THR A 12 -29.63 10.97 -9.41
C THR A 12 -29.64 12.39 -8.83
N ALA A 13 -30.58 12.69 -7.95
CA ALA A 13 -30.66 14.01 -7.30
C ALA A 13 -29.37 14.35 -6.52
N ASN A 14 -28.76 13.36 -5.84
CA ASN A 14 -27.50 13.53 -5.11
C ASN A 14 -26.31 13.80 -6.04
N GLU A 15 -26.21 13.07 -7.15
CA GLU A 15 -25.16 13.30 -8.16
C GLU A 15 -25.30 14.70 -8.79
N SER A 16 -26.51 15.12 -9.11
CA SER A 16 -26.75 16.48 -9.61
C SER A 16 -26.32 17.54 -8.61
N GLN A 17 -26.66 17.35 -7.33
CA GLN A 17 -26.29 18.29 -6.26
C GLN A 17 -24.77 18.34 -6.04
N THR A 18 -24.09 17.17 -6.11
CA THR A 18 -22.64 17.09 -6.02
C THR A 18 -21.96 17.80 -7.20
N PHE A 19 -22.47 17.60 -8.42
CA PHE A 19 -21.98 18.31 -9.60
C PHE A 19 -22.19 19.82 -9.54
N ASP A 20 -23.34 20.26 -9.05
CA ASP A 20 -23.64 21.69 -8.91
C ASP A 20 -22.73 22.32 -7.83
N LYS A 21 -22.45 21.62 -6.74
CA LYS A 21 -21.51 22.05 -5.71
C LYS A 21 -20.07 22.11 -6.26
N MET A 22 -19.61 21.06 -6.96
CA MET A 22 -18.30 21.09 -7.64
C MET A 22 -18.20 22.26 -8.62
N LYS A 23 -19.26 22.52 -9.39
CA LYS A 23 -19.31 23.62 -10.35
C LYS A 23 -19.22 24.98 -9.67
N GLN A 24 -19.93 25.15 -8.54
CA GLN A 24 -19.84 26.35 -7.72
C GLN A 24 -18.45 26.52 -7.09
N ASP A 25 -17.84 25.43 -6.58
CA ASP A 25 -16.50 25.47 -6.01
C ASP A 25 -15.44 25.84 -7.05
N ILE A 26 -15.56 25.32 -8.29
CA ILE A 26 -14.67 25.68 -9.40
C ILE A 26 -14.88 27.15 -9.80
N GLN A 27 -16.13 27.64 -9.81
CA GLN A 27 -16.43 29.02 -10.18
C GLN A 27 -16.01 30.02 -9.10
N ASN A 28 -16.09 29.62 -7.81
CA ASN A 28 -15.80 30.49 -6.67
C ASN A 28 -14.35 30.43 -6.20
N LYS A 29 -13.61 29.38 -6.54
CA LYS A 29 -12.15 29.37 -6.33
C LYS A 29 -11.51 30.16 -7.47
N PRO A 30 -10.79 31.25 -7.17
CA PRO A 30 -9.96 31.86 -8.19
C PRO A 30 -9.05 30.75 -8.71
N VAL A 31 -9.10 30.50 -10.03
CA VAL A 31 -8.09 29.66 -10.68
C VAL A 31 -6.76 30.33 -10.34
N SER A 32 -6.09 29.78 -9.36
CA SER A 32 -4.73 30.21 -9.05
C SER A 32 -3.94 30.00 -10.34
N SER A 33 -3.57 31.08 -10.98
CA SER A 33 -2.67 31.05 -12.14
C SER A 33 -1.22 30.75 -11.67
N GLY A 34 -1.10 29.98 -10.59
CA GLY A 34 0.19 29.49 -10.11
C GLY A 34 0.82 28.62 -11.20
N ASN A 35 2.10 28.80 -11.39
CA ASN A 35 2.89 27.97 -12.26
C ASN A 35 2.82 26.52 -11.72
N ILE A 36 2.13 25.63 -12.40
CA ILE A 36 1.98 24.23 -11.99
C ILE A 36 3.36 23.56 -11.76
N LEU A 37 4.40 24.06 -12.42
CA LEU A 37 5.76 23.56 -12.29
C LEU A 37 6.37 23.87 -10.91
N GLU A 38 5.86 24.84 -10.16
CA GLU A 38 6.33 25.14 -8.80
C GLU A 38 6.08 24.00 -7.81
N ASN A 39 5.14 23.09 -8.15
CA ASN A 39 4.85 21.91 -7.35
C ASN A 39 5.77 20.71 -7.68
N PHE A 40 6.66 20.84 -8.66
CA PHE A 40 7.57 19.78 -9.06
C PHE A 40 9.02 20.11 -8.69
N PRO A 41 9.84 19.10 -8.36
CA PRO A 41 11.26 19.29 -8.11
C PRO A 41 11.93 20.08 -9.24
N ASN A 42 12.74 21.08 -8.89
CA ASN A 42 13.43 21.97 -9.82
C ASN A 42 12.52 22.71 -10.81
N ASN A 43 11.23 22.90 -10.49
CA ASN A 43 10.23 23.54 -11.35
C ASN A 43 10.16 22.93 -12.75
N LYS A 44 10.39 21.61 -12.85
CA LYS A 44 10.46 20.88 -14.11
C LYS A 44 9.59 19.63 -14.04
N LEU A 45 8.71 19.47 -15.01
CA LEU A 45 7.96 18.24 -15.25
C LEU A 45 8.64 17.47 -16.38
N THR A 46 9.19 16.30 -16.05
CA THR A 46 9.74 15.37 -17.04
C THR A 46 8.69 14.32 -17.36
N LEU A 47 8.31 14.20 -18.64
CA LEU A 47 7.40 13.17 -19.12
C LEU A 47 8.22 12.02 -19.70
N VAL A 48 7.94 10.80 -19.25
CA VAL A 48 8.63 9.60 -19.72
C VAL A 48 7.73 8.83 -20.68
N SER A 49 8.23 8.53 -21.87
CA SER A 49 7.58 7.63 -22.80
C SER A 49 8.31 6.30 -22.89
N VAL A 50 7.54 5.22 -23.00
CA VAL A 50 8.05 3.85 -23.14
C VAL A 50 7.62 3.27 -24.48
N LYS A 51 8.46 2.41 -25.03
CA LYS A 51 8.17 1.73 -26.29
C LYS A 51 7.76 0.29 -26.01
N GLU A 52 6.53 -0.06 -26.40
CA GLU A 52 5.97 -1.40 -26.28
C GLU A 52 5.38 -1.82 -27.63
N ASP A 53 5.67 -3.02 -28.08
CA ASP A 53 5.21 -3.57 -29.36
C ASP A 53 5.46 -2.62 -30.55
N GLY A 54 6.59 -1.93 -30.54
CA GLY A 54 6.98 -0.99 -31.60
C GLY A 54 6.30 0.38 -31.53
N LYS A 55 5.39 0.63 -30.59
CA LYS A 55 4.67 1.90 -30.40
C LYS A 55 5.16 2.63 -29.16
N TRP A 56 5.09 3.96 -29.18
CA TRP A 56 5.43 4.81 -28.05
C TRP A 56 4.18 5.17 -27.22
N TYR A 57 4.29 5.03 -25.91
CA TYR A 57 3.24 5.37 -24.94
C TYR A 57 3.80 6.30 -23.87
N LEU A 58 3.02 7.27 -23.45
CA LEU A 58 3.32 8.05 -22.23
C LEU A 58 3.10 7.16 -21.01
N SER A 59 4.14 6.98 -20.20
CA SER A 59 4.06 6.19 -18.98
C SER A 59 3.87 7.10 -17.77
N GLY A 60 2.68 7.07 -17.15
CA GLY A 60 2.43 7.78 -15.91
C GLY A 60 3.34 7.32 -14.78
N TYR A 61 3.55 6.01 -14.65
CA TYR A 61 4.42 5.41 -13.65
C TYR A 61 5.87 5.86 -13.76
N MET A 62 6.45 5.75 -14.97
CA MET A 62 7.82 6.18 -15.20
C MET A 62 7.97 7.69 -15.09
N THR A 63 6.93 8.46 -15.43
CA THR A 63 6.91 9.91 -15.24
C THR A 63 7.00 10.27 -13.76
N VAL A 64 6.18 9.61 -12.91
CA VAL A 64 6.23 9.81 -11.46
C VAL A 64 7.58 9.35 -10.90
N ALA A 65 8.04 8.18 -11.30
CA ALA A 65 9.34 7.66 -10.85
C ALA A 65 10.50 8.58 -11.22
N GLU A 66 10.55 9.06 -12.46
CA GLU A 66 11.56 10.03 -12.91
C GLU A 66 11.53 11.32 -12.09
N GLN A 67 10.32 11.78 -11.74
CA GLN A 67 10.14 13.03 -11.02
C GLN A 67 10.65 12.95 -9.58
N PHE A 68 10.49 11.80 -8.91
CA PHE A 68 10.83 11.63 -7.51
C PHE A 68 12.13 10.85 -7.25
N LEU A 69 12.50 9.94 -8.15
CA LEU A 69 13.66 9.06 -8.00
C LEU A 69 14.82 9.42 -8.92
N GLY A 70 14.55 10.09 -10.05
CA GLY A 70 15.56 10.43 -11.06
C GLY A 70 16.50 11.57 -10.68
N THR A 71 16.23 12.28 -9.56
CA THR A 71 17.01 13.47 -9.16
C THR A 71 18.09 13.23 -8.12
N ASP A 72 18.05 12.11 -7.41
CA ASP A 72 18.84 11.92 -6.19
C ASP A 72 19.87 10.80 -6.27
N SER A 73 20.92 10.91 -6.95
CA SER A 73 22.14 10.14 -6.66
C SER A 73 22.46 8.87 -7.44
N ALA A 74 21.51 8.21 -8.10
CA ALA A 74 21.86 7.12 -8.98
C ALA A 74 21.41 7.42 -10.39
N GLN A 75 22.31 7.22 -11.34
CA GLN A 75 21.95 7.33 -12.76
C GLN A 75 20.94 6.24 -13.11
N PRO A 76 19.74 6.58 -13.61
CA PRO A 76 18.75 5.59 -13.99
C PRO A 76 19.30 4.62 -15.03
N ASN A 77 19.08 3.34 -14.84
CA ASN A 77 19.49 2.32 -15.81
C ASN A 77 18.38 2.08 -16.84
N TYR A 78 18.28 2.96 -17.83
CA TYR A 78 17.30 2.81 -18.91
C TYR A 78 17.51 1.59 -19.83
N SER A 79 18.64 0.89 -19.69
CA SER A 79 18.94 -0.35 -20.42
C SER A 79 18.60 -1.61 -19.61
N ALA A 80 18.06 -1.48 -18.41
CA ALA A 80 17.68 -2.62 -17.58
C ALA A 80 16.74 -3.57 -18.34
N ASN A 81 17.04 -4.86 -18.31
CA ASN A 81 16.12 -5.88 -18.79
C ASN A 81 15.18 -6.27 -17.64
N PHE A 82 13.89 -6.06 -17.82
CA PHE A 82 12.85 -6.36 -16.85
C PHE A 82 11.70 -7.21 -17.47
N THR A 83 11.86 -7.62 -18.73
CA THR A 83 10.80 -8.35 -19.47
C THR A 83 10.96 -9.86 -19.38
N ASP A 84 12.20 -10.36 -19.41
CA ASP A 84 12.50 -11.79 -19.46
C ASP A 84 12.74 -12.37 -18.07
N VAL A 85 11.83 -12.07 -17.14
CA VAL A 85 11.92 -12.56 -15.75
C VAL A 85 10.82 -13.59 -15.48
N LYS A 86 11.18 -14.63 -14.73
CA LYS A 86 10.23 -15.63 -14.28
C LYS A 86 9.60 -15.18 -12.96
N GLY A 87 8.26 -15.01 -12.97
CA GLY A 87 7.47 -14.75 -11.78
C GLY A 87 7.38 -15.94 -10.83
N ALA A 88 6.59 -15.80 -9.78
CA ALA A 88 6.31 -16.86 -8.83
C ALA A 88 5.35 -17.92 -9.39
N SER A 89 5.35 -19.11 -8.79
CA SER A 89 4.44 -20.20 -9.16
C SER A 89 3.05 -20.07 -8.53
N SER A 90 2.93 -19.24 -7.49
CA SER A 90 1.64 -18.98 -6.81
C SER A 90 1.57 -17.53 -6.31
N PRO A 91 0.36 -17.02 -6.01
CA PRO A 91 0.17 -15.70 -5.39
C PRO A 91 0.96 -15.54 -4.09
N GLU A 92 0.93 -16.58 -3.25
CA GLU A 92 1.61 -16.59 -1.95
C GLU A 92 3.13 -16.53 -2.12
N GLU A 93 3.68 -17.29 -3.08
CA GLU A 93 5.12 -17.27 -3.39
C GLU A 93 5.55 -15.89 -3.93
N ALA A 94 4.70 -15.20 -4.68
CA ALA A 94 5.02 -13.84 -5.15
C ALA A 94 5.27 -12.89 -3.98
N VAL A 95 4.45 -12.98 -2.93
CA VAL A 95 4.59 -12.13 -1.74
C VAL A 95 5.75 -12.61 -0.86
N SER A 96 5.79 -13.89 -0.49
CA SER A 96 6.84 -14.40 0.40
C SER A 96 8.22 -14.31 -0.24
N GLY A 97 8.35 -14.67 -1.52
CA GLY A 97 9.63 -14.61 -2.24
C GLY A 97 10.19 -13.19 -2.35
N MET A 98 9.33 -12.19 -2.60
CA MET A 98 9.75 -10.79 -2.60
C MET A 98 10.26 -10.35 -1.23
N VAL A 99 9.51 -10.65 -0.17
CA VAL A 99 9.90 -10.27 1.20
C VAL A 99 11.16 -11.01 1.64
N ASP A 100 11.27 -12.31 1.33
CA ASP A 100 12.46 -13.10 1.68
C ASP A 100 13.70 -12.61 0.93
N ALA A 101 13.59 -12.22 -0.35
CA ALA A 101 14.69 -11.62 -1.09
C ALA A 101 15.17 -10.31 -0.42
N LEU A 102 14.25 -9.42 -0.04
CA LEU A 102 14.58 -8.19 0.67
C LEU A 102 15.23 -8.46 2.03
N ARG A 103 14.71 -9.42 2.81
CA ARG A 103 15.28 -9.83 4.09
C ARG A 103 16.69 -10.43 3.96
N ASN A 104 16.97 -11.09 2.86
CA ASN A 104 18.29 -11.62 2.53
C ASN A 104 19.24 -10.56 1.95
N GLY A 105 18.89 -9.28 2.01
CA GLY A 105 19.75 -8.17 1.60
C GLY A 105 19.70 -7.84 0.11
N ALA A 106 18.79 -8.43 -0.66
CA ALA A 106 18.62 -8.05 -2.05
C ALA A 106 18.07 -6.63 -2.18
N SER A 107 18.62 -5.82 -3.08
CA SER A 107 18.09 -4.48 -3.35
C SER A 107 16.81 -4.56 -4.18
N ILE A 108 15.96 -3.55 -4.06
CA ILE A 108 14.70 -3.47 -4.82
C ILE A 108 14.94 -3.44 -6.34
N GLY A 109 16.09 -2.95 -6.77
CA GLY A 109 16.51 -2.92 -8.18
C GLY A 109 17.19 -4.20 -8.67
N SER A 110 17.35 -5.21 -7.82
CA SER A 110 17.88 -6.52 -8.22
C SER A 110 16.79 -7.41 -8.83
N GLU A 111 17.18 -8.30 -9.73
CA GLU A 111 16.25 -9.28 -10.31
C GLU A 111 15.60 -10.16 -9.25
N ASP A 112 16.31 -10.47 -8.17
CA ASP A 112 15.81 -11.29 -7.06
C ASP A 112 14.57 -10.68 -6.40
N VAL A 113 14.40 -9.36 -6.45
CA VAL A 113 13.22 -8.64 -5.93
C VAL A 113 12.26 -8.26 -7.04
N TYR A 114 12.73 -7.56 -8.09
CA TYR A 114 11.81 -7.02 -9.08
C TYR A 114 11.11 -8.09 -9.93
N ARG A 115 11.64 -9.31 -10.00
CA ARG A 115 10.94 -10.43 -10.64
C ARG A 115 9.56 -10.74 -10.05
N TYR A 116 9.36 -10.41 -8.79
CA TYR A 116 8.09 -10.58 -8.10
C TYR A 116 7.14 -9.40 -8.26
N LEU A 117 7.55 -8.32 -8.90
CA LEU A 117 6.71 -7.13 -9.11
C LEU A 117 5.93 -7.21 -10.42
N ASP A 118 4.72 -6.65 -10.44
CA ASP A 118 3.96 -6.43 -11.67
C ASP A 118 4.72 -5.51 -12.64
N LEU A 119 4.44 -5.62 -13.93
CA LEU A 119 5.25 -4.98 -14.99
C LEU A 119 5.50 -3.47 -14.78
N PRO A 120 4.52 -2.64 -14.38
CA PRO A 120 4.77 -1.22 -14.15
C PRO A 120 5.78 -0.96 -13.02
N GLU A 121 5.60 -1.63 -11.88
CA GLU A 121 6.46 -1.52 -10.70
C GLU A 121 7.83 -2.14 -10.96
N ARG A 122 7.88 -3.27 -11.67
CA ARG A 122 9.11 -3.95 -12.08
C ARG A 122 9.99 -3.05 -12.92
N ARG A 123 9.38 -2.33 -13.87
CA ARG A 123 10.09 -1.37 -14.71
C ARG A 123 10.73 -0.25 -13.90
N VAL A 124 9.98 0.32 -12.95
CA VAL A 124 10.48 1.36 -12.05
C VAL A 124 11.62 0.81 -11.19
N ALA A 125 11.44 -0.35 -10.58
CA ALA A 125 12.46 -0.97 -9.74
C ALA A 125 13.74 -1.27 -10.52
N ALA A 126 13.65 -1.82 -11.72
CA ALA A 126 14.81 -2.14 -12.55
C ALA A 126 15.56 -0.89 -13.03
N VAL A 127 14.84 0.20 -13.36
CA VAL A 127 15.44 1.43 -13.87
C VAL A 127 16.03 2.29 -12.77
N TYR A 128 15.32 2.47 -11.65
CA TYR A 128 15.69 3.43 -10.59
C TYR A 128 16.18 2.76 -9.31
N GLY A 129 15.91 1.48 -9.11
CA GLY A 129 16.21 0.78 -7.85
C GLY A 129 17.70 0.44 -7.65
N GLY A 130 18.52 0.50 -8.68
CA GLY A 130 19.95 0.16 -8.61
C GLY A 130 20.81 1.19 -7.89
N GLY A 131 20.28 2.37 -7.60
CA GLY A 131 21.01 3.47 -6.97
C GLY A 131 20.76 3.66 -5.48
N SER A 132 19.85 2.94 -4.91
CA SER A 132 19.52 3.07 -3.49
C SER A 132 20.47 2.32 -2.54
N SER A 133 21.77 2.26 -2.88
CA SER A 133 22.80 1.74 -1.98
C SER A 133 23.12 2.65 -0.79
N SER A 134 22.38 3.73 -0.62
CA SER A 134 22.57 4.70 0.46
C SER A 134 21.31 5.08 1.21
N SER A 135 20.30 4.21 1.28
CA SER A 135 19.32 4.40 2.33
C SER A 135 20.04 4.16 3.67
N GLU A 136 19.92 5.09 4.60
CA GLU A 136 20.32 4.93 6.00
C GLU A 136 19.67 3.70 6.66
N TYR A 137 18.74 3.07 5.98
CA TYR A 137 18.23 1.73 6.23
C TYR A 137 18.99 0.74 5.33
N SER A 138 20.21 0.43 5.72
CA SER A 138 20.91 -0.73 5.17
C SER A 138 20.07 -1.98 5.41
N ALA A 139 19.94 -2.85 4.40
CA ALA A 139 19.37 -4.18 4.60
C ALA A 139 20.11 -4.97 5.69
N SER A 140 21.35 -4.56 6.04
CA SER A 140 22.08 -5.06 7.21
C SER A 140 21.45 -4.66 8.54
N ASP A 141 20.62 -3.59 8.60
CA ASP A 141 19.87 -3.25 9.81
C ASP A 141 18.58 -4.09 9.91
N MET A 142 18.14 -4.65 8.80
CA MET A 142 17.19 -5.75 8.71
C MET A 142 17.88 -7.12 8.60
N ASP A 143 19.21 -7.18 8.79
CA ASP A 143 19.92 -8.47 8.89
C ASP A 143 19.24 -9.24 10.01
N GLY A 144 18.32 -10.09 9.55
CA GLY A 144 17.41 -10.86 10.38
C GLY A 144 18.11 -11.93 11.21
N SER A 145 19.32 -11.63 11.70
CA SER A 145 19.96 -12.42 12.73
C SER A 145 19.07 -12.36 13.97
N GLY A 146 18.15 -13.31 14.07
CA GLY A 146 17.15 -13.36 15.13
C GLY A 146 15.69 -13.24 14.68
N VAL A 147 15.38 -12.76 13.46
CA VAL A 147 14.00 -12.73 12.96
C VAL A 147 13.71 -13.95 12.10
N GLN A 148 12.85 -14.83 12.60
CA GLN A 148 12.35 -15.99 11.85
C GLN A 148 10.92 -15.72 11.38
N VAL A 149 10.64 -15.91 10.09
CA VAL A 149 9.29 -15.85 9.53
C VAL A 149 8.90 -17.25 9.08
N THR A 150 7.75 -17.70 9.56
CA THR A 150 7.09 -18.91 9.05
C THR A 150 5.87 -18.47 8.26
N TRP A 151 5.96 -18.60 6.96
CA TRP A 151 4.89 -18.21 6.06
C TRP A 151 3.72 -19.19 6.13
N GLY A 152 2.53 -18.69 6.37
CA GLY A 152 1.26 -19.39 6.28
C GLY A 152 0.25 -18.54 5.51
N LEU A 153 0.73 -17.90 4.43
CA LEU A 153 -0.07 -17.03 3.57
C LEU A 153 -1.25 -17.79 2.98
N SER A 154 -2.34 -17.10 2.74
CA SER A 154 -3.48 -17.63 2.00
C SER A 154 -3.95 -16.60 0.98
N SER A 155 -4.50 -17.08 -0.14
CA SER A 155 -4.98 -16.20 -1.20
C SER A 155 -6.45 -16.42 -1.51
N THR A 156 -7.12 -15.34 -1.90
CA THR A 156 -8.49 -15.36 -2.42
C THR A 156 -8.47 -14.83 -3.85
N LYS A 157 -8.99 -15.63 -4.80
CA LYS A 157 -9.12 -15.20 -6.19
C LYS A 157 -10.15 -14.09 -6.33
N VAL A 158 -9.78 -13.06 -7.07
CA VAL A 158 -10.62 -11.91 -7.39
C VAL A 158 -10.52 -11.58 -8.87
N SER A 159 -11.35 -10.66 -9.36
CA SER A 159 -11.24 -10.22 -10.75
C SER A 159 -9.85 -9.61 -11.03
N GLY A 160 -9.15 -10.17 -12.00
CA GLY A 160 -7.83 -9.71 -12.45
C GLY A 160 -6.65 -10.16 -11.59
N GLY A 161 -6.82 -11.11 -10.63
CA GLY A 161 -5.72 -11.63 -9.84
C GLY A 161 -6.13 -12.37 -8.57
N ALA A 162 -5.37 -12.19 -7.51
CA ALA A 162 -5.67 -12.72 -6.19
C ALA A 162 -5.23 -11.72 -5.10
N ILE A 163 -5.89 -11.78 -3.95
CA ILE A 163 -5.51 -11.06 -2.74
C ILE A 163 -4.84 -12.07 -1.80
N VAL A 164 -3.61 -11.78 -1.43
CA VAL A 164 -2.82 -12.60 -0.49
C VAL A 164 -2.84 -11.94 0.87
N ASN A 165 -3.32 -12.66 1.87
CA ASN A 165 -3.35 -12.24 3.27
C ASN A 165 -2.39 -13.05 4.14
N LEU A 166 -2.19 -12.62 5.38
CA LEU A 166 -1.21 -13.20 6.29
C LEU A 166 -1.56 -14.62 6.75
N GLY A 167 -2.81 -15.08 6.58
CA GLY A 167 -3.22 -16.44 6.92
C GLY A 167 -2.83 -16.87 8.32
N THR A 168 -1.94 -17.87 8.41
CA THR A 168 -1.36 -18.38 9.68
C THR A 168 0.13 -18.06 9.80
N THR A 169 0.59 -16.95 9.22
CA THR A 169 1.98 -16.51 9.28
C THR A 169 2.40 -16.23 10.71
N SER A 170 3.65 -16.58 11.06
CA SER A 170 4.24 -16.20 12.34
C SER A 170 5.63 -15.57 12.15
N ILE A 171 5.92 -14.59 13.01
CA ILE A 171 7.21 -13.89 13.08
C ILE A 171 7.73 -14.08 14.49
N THR A 172 8.93 -14.61 14.61
CA THR A 172 9.58 -14.86 15.88
C THR A 172 10.91 -14.12 15.93
N THR A 173 11.14 -13.41 17.00
CA THR A 173 12.43 -12.81 17.37
C THR A 173 12.86 -13.37 18.73
N ASP A 174 14.04 -12.98 19.21
CA ASP A 174 14.50 -13.37 20.55
C ASP A 174 13.59 -12.85 21.67
N GLU A 175 12.84 -11.74 21.42
CA GLU A 175 12.02 -11.07 22.43
C GLU A 175 10.53 -11.24 22.21
N TYR A 176 10.09 -11.43 20.97
CA TYR A 176 8.67 -11.40 20.61
C TYR A 176 8.31 -12.54 19.67
N LYS A 177 7.11 -13.05 19.84
CA LYS A 177 6.46 -13.90 18.84
C LYS A 177 5.14 -13.25 18.42
N VAL A 178 4.97 -13.05 17.13
CA VAL A 178 3.75 -12.52 16.52
C VAL A 178 3.11 -13.61 15.68
N GLU A 179 1.86 -13.93 15.91
CA GLU A 179 1.12 -14.97 15.19
C GLU A 179 -0.16 -14.37 14.60
N PHE A 180 -0.32 -14.57 13.31
CA PHE A 180 -1.56 -14.25 12.60
C PHE A 180 -2.40 -15.52 12.47
N ASN A 181 -3.72 -15.42 12.66
CA ASN A 181 -4.62 -16.54 12.50
C ASN A 181 -6.04 -16.06 12.21
N GLY A 182 -6.47 -16.18 10.96
CA GLY A 182 -7.85 -15.94 10.56
C GLY A 182 -8.41 -14.56 10.93
N GLY A 183 -7.58 -13.51 10.84
CA GLY A 183 -7.96 -12.14 11.20
C GLY A 183 -7.60 -11.77 12.66
N SER A 184 -7.07 -12.70 13.45
CA SER A 184 -6.54 -12.44 14.78
C SER A 184 -5.03 -12.24 14.73
N LEU A 185 -4.54 -11.33 15.57
CA LEU A 185 -3.12 -11.10 15.83
C LEU A 185 -2.85 -11.44 17.30
N THR A 186 -1.92 -12.33 17.53
CA THR A 186 -1.44 -12.68 18.87
C THR A 186 0.01 -12.27 19.01
N VAL A 187 0.33 -11.49 20.03
CA VAL A 187 1.69 -11.08 20.39
C VAL A 187 2.05 -11.72 21.71
N SER A 188 3.15 -12.47 21.75
CA SER A 188 3.72 -13.06 22.94
C SER A 188 5.08 -12.43 23.25
N TYR A 189 5.33 -12.07 24.50
CA TYR A 189 6.55 -11.41 24.93
C TYR A 189 6.90 -11.79 26.37
N PRO A 190 8.21 -11.78 26.75
CA PRO A 190 8.64 -12.00 28.12
C PRO A 190 8.27 -10.80 29.00
N ASP A 191 7.72 -11.09 30.16
CA ASP A 191 7.45 -10.10 31.21
C ASP A 191 8.16 -10.53 32.51
N THR A 192 9.07 -9.70 32.99
CA THR A 192 9.86 -10.00 34.20
C THR A 192 9.31 -9.22 35.40
N ASP A 193 8.82 -9.92 36.37
CA ASP A 193 8.42 -9.33 37.66
C ASP A 193 9.67 -8.77 38.37
N THR A 194 9.71 -7.48 38.55
CA THR A 194 10.87 -6.77 39.17
C THR A 194 11.07 -7.09 40.64
N ARG A 195 10.09 -7.67 41.34
CA ARG A 195 10.19 -8.06 42.74
C ARG A 195 10.71 -9.49 42.92
N THR A 196 10.28 -10.40 42.04
CA THR A 196 10.59 -11.80 42.12
C THR A 196 11.67 -12.23 41.14
N PHE A 197 12.05 -11.38 40.20
CA PHE A 197 12.94 -11.63 39.07
C PHE A 197 12.51 -12.87 38.25
N ARG A 198 11.23 -13.19 38.26
CA ARG A 198 10.66 -14.28 37.49
C ARG A 198 10.20 -13.74 36.14
N THR A 199 10.66 -14.33 35.08
CA THR A 199 10.16 -14.06 33.73
C THR A 199 9.03 -15.02 33.39
N THR A 200 7.92 -14.48 32.93
CA THR A 200 6.76 -15.23 32.41
C THR A 200 6.45 -14.73 31.01
N THR A 201 5.84 -15.58 30.18
CA THR A 201 5.36 -15.14 28.86
C THR A 201 4.00 -14.51 29.02
N LYS A 202 3.83 -13.26 28.59
CA LYS A 202 2.55 -12.61 28.41
C LYS A 202 2.10 -12.71 26.97
N THR A 203 0.79 -12.82 26.79
CA THR A 203 0.17 -12.92 25.48
C THR A 203 -0.97 -11.91 25.38
N MET A 204 -1.02 -11.18 24.27
CA MET A 204 -2.10 -10.28 23.91
C MET A 204 -2.67 -10.74 22.58
N THR A 205 -4.00 -10.83 22.49
CA THR A 205 -4.68 -11.17 21.25
C THR A 205 -5.67 -10.06 20.88
N THR A 206 -5.63 -9.64 19.62
CA THR A 206 -6.59 -8.70 19.06
C THR A 206 -7.10 -9.22 17.72
N ASN A 207 -8.33 -8.86 17.35
CA ASN A 207 -8.86 -9.15 16.03
C ASN A 207 -8.68 -7.89 15.16
N TYR A 208 -7.77 -7.96 14.17
CA TYR A 208 -7.48 -6.83 13.30
C TYR A 208 -8.44 -6.70 12.11
N THR A 209 -9.33 -7.67 11.92
CA THR A 209 -10.40 -7.63 10.91
C THR A 209 -11.75 -7.27 11.51
N GLU A 210 -11.82 -7.13 12.84
CA GLU A 210 -13.05 -6.73 13.52
C GLU A 210 -13.49 -5.34 13.07
N GLY A 211 -14.74 -5.23 12.67
CA GLY A 211 -15.31 -3.99 12.16
C GLY A 211 -15.04 -3.68 10.69
N LEU A 212 -14.30 -4.52 9.96
CA LEU A 212 -14.18 -4.39 8.51
C LEU A 212 -15.40 -5.01 7.82
N VAL A 213 -15.93 -4.31 6.82
CA VAL A 213 -17.07 -4.81 5.99
C VAL A 213 -16.60 -5.88 5.03
N ASN A 214 -15.41 -5.68 4.42
CA ASN A 214 -14.81 -6.59 3.44
C ASN A 214 -13.42 -7.06 3.90
N PRO A 215 -13.31 -7.83 5.01
CA PRO A 215 -12.02 -8.21 5.57
C PRO A 215 -11.17 -9.07 4.63
N GLU A 216 -11.78 -9.77 3.68
CA GLU A 216 -11.09 -10.54 2.65
C GLU A 216 -10.28 -9.69 1.67
N ARG A 217 -10.53 -8.37 1.64
CA ARG A 217 -9.75 -7.41 0.83
C ARG A 217 -8.48 -6.92 1.55
N LEU A 218 -8.31 -7.25 2.81
CA LEU A 218 -7.12 -6.90 3.55
C LEU A 218 -5.95 -7.81 3.16
N GLY A 219 -5.13 -7.36 2.24
CA GLY A 219 -3.99 -8.12 1.75
C GLY A 219 -3.28 -7.46 0.58
N VAL A 220 -2.30 -8.17 0.07
CA VAL A 220 -1.48 -7.75 -1.07
C VAL A 220 -2.12 -8.29 -2.36
N PHE A 221 -2.37 -7.39 -3.31
CA PHE A 221 -2.91 -7.81 -4.61
C PHE A 221 -1.80 -8.38 -5.48
N THR A 222 -2.07 -9.55 -6.07
CA THR A 222 -1.18 -10.22 -7.01
C THR A 222 -1.87 -10.43 -8.35
N VAL A 223 -1.11 -10.38 -9.42
CA VAL A 223 -1.57 -10.59 -10.79
C VAL A 223 -0.84 -11.78 -11.41
N GLU A 224 -1.48 -12.46 -12.33
CA GLU A 224 -0.89 -13.56 -13.09
C GLU A 224 -0.71 -13.11 -14.54
N ASP A 225 0.48 -13.30 -15.07
CA ASP A 225 0.80 -13.14 -16.49
C ASP A 225 1.44 -14.42 -17.05
N ALA A 226 1.92 -14.38 -18.29
CA ALA A 226 2.55 -15.54 -18.94
C ALA A 226 3.86 -15.99 -18.25
N SER A 227 4.47 -15.12 -17.44
CA SER A 227 5.73 -15.42 -16.73
C SER A 227 5.48 -15.95 -15.31
N GLY A 228 4.27 -15.82 -14.76
CA GLY A 228 3.88 -16.28 -13.43
C GLY A 228 3.12 -15.24 -12.62
N TRP A 229 3.16 -15.37 -11.29
CA TRP A 229 2.51 -14.46 -10.35
C TRP A 229 3.43 -13.34 -9.90
N HIS A 230 2.85 -12.14 -9.76
CA HIS A 230 3.55 -10.90 -9.44
C HIS A 230 2.74 -10.05 -8.46
N VAL A 231 3.41 -9.35 -7.55
CA VAL A 231 2.83 -8.37 -6.64
C VAL A 231 2.54 -7.08 -7.40
N SER A 232 1.34 -6.53 -7.23
CA SER A 232 0.98 -5.21 -7.75
C SER A 232 0.63 -4.27 -6.60
N PHE A 233 1.51 -3.33 -6.30
CA PHE A 233 1.30 -2.33 -5.24
C PHE A 233 0.16 -1.38 -5.57
N VAL A 234 0.04 -0.97 -6.83
CA VAL A 234 -1.05 -0.05 -7.23
C VAL A 234 -2.41 -0.70 -7.09
N ARG A 235 -2.53 -1.96 -7.52
CA ARG A 235 -3.78 -2.69 -7.32
C ARG A 235 -4.03 -2.98 -5.84
N THR A 236 -2.97 -3.17 -5.04
CA THR A 236 -3.08 -3.27 -3.58
C THR A 236 -3.68 -2.01 -2.99
N ILE A 237 -3.16 -0.82 -3.35
CA ILE A 237 -3.69 0.45 -2.88
C ILE A 237 -5.14 0.63 -3.34
N GLY A 238 -5.44 0.35 -4.62
CA GLY A 238 -6.80 0.40 -5.14
C GLY A 238 -7.76 -0.56 -4.42
N ASN A 239 -7.29 -1.78 -4.10
CA ASN A 239 -8.07 -2.75 -3.35
C ASN A 239 -8.30 -2.32 -1.88
N LEU A 240 -7.28 -1.74 -1.24
CA LEU A 240 -7.41 -1.24 0.13
C LEU A 240 -8.40 -0.07 0.24
N ASN A 241 -8.57 0.72 -0.82
CA ASN A 241 -9.60 1.76 -0.86
C ASN A 241 -11.04 1.19 -0.84
N LEU A 242 -11.21 -0.09 -1.13
CA LEU A 242 -12.49 -0.80 -1.03
C LEU A 242 -12.70 -1.44 0.36
N LEU A 243 -11.71 -1.35 1.25
CA LEU A 243 -11.91 -1.69 2.66
C LEU A 243 -12.79 -0.63 3.29
N ALA A 244 -13.97 -1.05 3.73
CA ALA A 244 -14.87 -0.21 4.50
C ALA A 244 -14.86 -0.67 5.96
N ALA A 245 -14.76 0.27 6.87
CA ALA A 245 -15.04 0.01 8.28
C ALA A 245 -16.55 0.13 8.53
N SER A 246 -17.12 -0.72 9.38
CA SER A 246 -18.52 -0.58 9.83
C SER A 246 -18.70 0.71 10.63
N ASP A 247 -19.93 1.21 10.71
CA ASP A 247 -20.24 2.42 11.50
C ASP A 247 -19.82 2.25 12.95
N ASP A 248 -20.02 1.06 13.50
CA ASP A 248 -19.63 0.74 14.87
C ASP A 248 -18.11 0.79 15.05
N ALA A 249 -17.34 0.26 14.11
CA ALA A 249 -15.87 0.30 14.16
C ALA A 249 -15.35 1.73 14.03
N VAL A 250 -15.93 2.56 13.16
CA VAL A 250 -15.58 3.98 13.05
C VAL A 250 -15.90 4.71 14.35
N ASN A 251 -17.07 4.48 14.93
CA ASN A 251 -17.45 5.07 16.20
C ASN A 251 -16.50 4.68 17.33
N GLN A 252 -16.11 3.39 17.44
CA GLN A 252 -15.16 2.93 18.44
C GLN A 252 -13.76 3.54 18.23
N ALA A 253 -13.29 3.63 16.99
CA ALA A 253 -12.01 4.26 16.66
C ALA A 253 -12.00 5.76 17.02
N VAL A 254 -13.07 6.48 16.69
CA VAL A 254 -13.22 7.90 17.04
C VAL A 254 -13.27 8.06 18.55
N ASP A 255 -14.02 7.19 19.26
CA ASP A 255 -14.12 7.20 20.72
C ASP A 255 -12.78 6.90 21.40
N GLY A 256 -12.03 5.93 20.86
CA GLY A 256 -10.69 5.58 21.34
C GLY A 256 -9.68 6.71 21.14
N LEU A 257 -9.63 7.29 19.94
CA LEU A 257 -8.80 8.44 19.63
C LEU A 257 -9.10 9.63 20.51
N TRP A 258 -10.40 9.95 20.67
CA TRP A 258 -10.84 11.06 21.52
C TRP A 258 -10.46 10.86 22.97
N SER A 259 -10.58 9.63 23.48
CA SER A 259 -10.20 9.28 24.85
C SER A 259 -8.69 9.33 25.07
N ALA A 260 -7.91 8.90 24.08
CA ALA A 260 -6.44 8.85 24.15
C ALA A 260 -5.80 10.23 23.98
N THR A 261 -6.36 11.09 23.12
CA THR A 261 -5.83 12.42 22.84
C THR A 261 -6.35 13.48 23.79
N GLY A 262 -7.41 13.19 24.56
CA GLY A 262 -7.96 14.06 25.61
C GLY A 262 -8.18 15.47 25.13
N ALA A 263 -8.93 15.68 24.04
CA ALA A 263 -9.40 17.00 23.60
C ALA A 263 -8.33 18.13 23.71
N TYR A 264 -7.05 17.84 23.46
CA TYR A 264 -5.98 18.82 23.52
C TYR A 264 -6.13 19.84 22.39
N GLY A 265 -6.99 20.84 22.61
CA GLY A 265 -6.96 22.10 21.87
C GLY A 265 -7.28 22.05 20.39
N ALA A 266 -7.97 21.02 19.91
CA ALA A 266 -8.45 21.01 18.55
C ALA A 266 -9.79 21.76 18.46
N ASP A 267 -9.89 22.74 17.58
CA ASP A 267 -11.13 23.44 17.24
C ASP A 267 -12.16 22.53 16.52
N VAL A 268 -11.96 21.22 16.54
CA VAL A 268 -12.78 20.20 15.87
C VAL A 268 -13.44 19.33 16.92
N SER A 269 -14.76 19.18 16.86
CA SER A 269 -15.51 18.34 17.76
C SER A 269 -15.41 16.85 17.39
N LYS A 270 -15.67 15.98 18.39
CA LYS A 270 -15.74 14.53 18.17
C LYS A 270 -16.74 14.14 17.08
N ASP A 271 -17.88 14.84 17.04
CA ASP A 271 -18.93 14.58 16.05
C ASP A 271 -18.50 14.99 14.64
N GLU A 272 -17.77 16.10 14.49
CA GLU A 272 -17.19 16.49 13.19
C GLU A 272 -16.17 15.48 12.66
N ILE A 273 -15.33 14.91 13.54
CA ILE A 273 -14.39 13.84 13.16
C ILE A 273 -15.15 12.59 12.73
N ARG A 274 -16.20 12.23 13.47
CA ARG A 274 -17.07 11.10 13.14
C ARG A 274 -17.77 11.30 11.81
N ASP A 275 -18.37 12.44 11.59
CA ASP A 275 -19.06 12.77 10.34
C ASP A 275 -18.11 12.79 9.15
N LEU A 276 -16.90 13.32 9.30
CA LEU A 276 -15.86 13.25 8.28
C LEU A 276 -15.45 11.80 7.95
N ALA A 277 -15.30 10.96 8.96
CA ALA A 277 -14.94 9.56 8.78
C ALA A 277 -16.05 8.74 8.12
N LEU A 278 -17.31 9.03 8.44
CA LEU A 278 -18.49 8.35 7.88
C LEU A 278 -18.83 8.84 6.47
N ASN A 279 -18.69 10.14 6.20
CA ASN A 279 -19.07 10.76 4.92
C ASN A 279 -18.01 10.59 3.83
N ASN A 280 -16.76 10.27 4.17
CA ASN A 280 -15.70 9.99 3.19
C ASN A 280 -15.67 8.52 2.73
N ARG A 281 -16.61 7.69 3.15
CA ARG A 281 -16.78 6.37 2.54
C ARG A 281 -17.36 6.55 1.15
N SER A 282 -16.71 5.94 0.17
CA SER A 282 -17.33 5.76 -1.13
C SER A 282 -18.63 4.98 -0.94
N GLU A 283 -19.76 5.63 -1.17
CA GLU A 283 -21.02 4.94 -1.32
C GLU A 283 -20.87 3.99 -2.52
N GLU A 284 -20.89 2.68 -2.29
CA GLU A 284 -21.10 1.67 -3.32
C GLU A 284 -22.58 1.64 -3.75
#